data_e9d62a37744480da1b4edb77e2d1d8a4
#
_entry.id   e9d62a37744480da1b4edb77e2d1d8a4
#
_cell.length_a   1.000
_cell.length_b   1.000
_cell.length_c   1.000
_cell.angle_alpha   90.00
_cell.angle_beta   90.00
_cell.angle_gamma   90.00
#
_symmetry.space_group_name_H-M   'P 1'
#
loop_
_entity.id
_entity.type
_entity.pdbx_description
1 polymer ?
#
loop_
_entity_poly.entity_id
_entity_poly.type
_entity_poly.pdbx_seq_one_letter_code
_entity_poly.pdbx_strand_id
1 'polypeptide(L)' 'MYKILVCDDDREIVEAIEIYLSQEGYQILKAYDGIEALEILEKEEVNLLIIDVMMPRLDGIRATLKIREKNSLPIIILSA' A
#
# COMPACT_ATOMS: atom_id res chain seq x y z
N MET A 1 0.25 16.95 3.99
CA MET A 1 -0.77 15.95 4.34
C MET A 1 -0.13 14.58 4.39
N TYR A 2 -0.47 13.79 5.39
CA TYR A 2 0.08 12.44 5.55
C TYR A 2 -0.56 11.49 4.54
N LYS A 3 0.26 10.88 3.70
CA LYS A 3 -0.21 10.00 2.62
C LYS A 3 0.01 8.54 2.97
N ILE A 4 -1.03 7.74 2.83
CA ILE A 4 -1.00 6.30 3.08
C ILE A 4 -1.34 5.59 1.78
N LEU A 5 -0.47 4.66 1.36
CA LEU A 5 -0.75 3.80 0.22
C LEU A 5 -1.31 2.48 0.76
N VAL A 6 -2.48 2.10 0.29
CA VAL A 6 -3.12 0.83 0.65
C VAL A 6 -3.07 -0.09 -0.56
N CYS A 7 -2.48 -1.27 -0.38
CA CYS A 7 -2.29 -2.23 -1.45
C CYS A 7 -2.89 -3.58 -1.08
N ASP A 8 -3.95 -3.97 -1.79
CA ASP A 8 -4.64 -5.23 -1.59
C ASP A 8 -5.40 -5.54 -2.87
N ASP A 9 -5.46 -6.80 -3.29
CA ASP A 9 -6.22 -7.16 -4.49
C ASP A 9 -7.73 -7.20 -4.25
N ASP A 10 -8.15 -7.21 -3.00
CA ASP A 10 -9.57 -7.12 -2.65
C ASP A 10 -10.01 -5.66 -2.59
N ARG A 11 -10.76 -5.23 -3.62
CA ARG A 11 -11.18 -3.84 -3.74
C ARG A 11 -12.09 -3.39 -2.59
N GLU A 12 -12.89 -4.30 -2.04
CA GLU A 12 -13.76 -3.95 -0.91
C GLU A 12 -12.94 -3.62 0.33
N ILE A 13 -11.86 -4.35 0.55
CA ILE A 13 -10.96 -4.08 1.68
C ILE A 13 -10.28 -2.72 1.49
N VAL A 14 -9.79 -2.45 0.30
CA VAL A 14 -9.14 -1.17 0.01
C VAL A 14 -10.11 -0.01 0.23
N GLU A 15 -11.34 -0.15 -0.27
CA GLU A 15 -12.34 0.90 -0.10
C GLU A 15 -12.71 1.12 1.36
N ALA A 16 -12.86 0.04 2.13
CA ALA A 16 -13.18 0.14 3.55
C ALA A 16 -12.06 0.87 4.31
N ILE A 17 -10.82 0.52 4.03
CA ILE A 17 -9.68 1.18 4.67
C ILE A 17 -9.62 2.65 4.26
N GLU A 18 -9.87 2.95 2.99
CA GLU A 18 -9.89 4.32 2.51
C GLU A 18 -10.93 5.15 3.25
N ILE A 19 -12.15 4.64 3.36
CA ILE A 19 -13.23 5.36 4.04
C ILE A 19 -12.85 5.64 5.48
N TYR A 20 -12.35 4.62 6.17
CA TYR A 20 -12.02 4.73 7.58
C TYR A 20 -10.89 5.75 7.81
N LEU A 21 -9.80 5.62 7.07
CA LEU A 21 -8.62 6.46 7.28
C LEU A 21 -8.80 7.88 6.75
N SER A 22 -9.62 8.04 5.70
CA SER A 22 -9.93 9.39 5.20
C SER A 22 -10.67 10.22 6.24
N GLN A 23 -11.49 9.58 7.06
CA GLN A 23 -12.18 10.27 8.14
C GLN A 23 -11.22 10.80 9.20
N GLU A 24 -10.04 10.18 9.31
CA GLU A 24 -9.00 10.60 10.25
C GLU A 24 -8.07 11.66 9.65
N GLY A 25 -8.34 12.12 8.45
CA GLY A 25 -7.58 13.21 7.83
C GLY A 25 -6.41 12.77 6.97
N TYR A 26 -6.25 11.48 6.70
CA TYR A 26 -5.17 10.98 5.84
C TYR A 26 -5.58 11.02 4.38
N GLN A 27 -4.62 11.24 3.50
CA GLN A 27 -4.82 11.08 2.07
C GLN A 27 -4.49 9.65 1.70
N ILE A 28 -5.42 8.97 1.02
CA ILE A 28 -5.27 7.55 0.70
C ILE A 28 -4.99 7.38 -0.79
N LEU A 29 -3.91 6.67 -1.09
CA LEU A 29 -3.59 6.20 -2.45
C LEU A 29 -3.88 4.70 -2.48
N LYS A 30 -4.28 4.19 -3.63
CA LYS A 30 -4.76 2.80 -3.73
C LYS A 30 -3.99 2.05 -4.82
N ALA A 31 -3.60 0.83 -4.50
CA ALA A 31 -3.01 -0.11 -5.45
C ALA A 31 -3.65 -1.48 -5.25
N TYR A 32 -3.79 -2.23 -6.33
CA TYR A 32 -4.50 -3.51 -6.28
C TYR A 32 -3.57 -4.69 -6.55
N ASP A 33 -2.28 -4.43 -6.73
CA ASP A 33 -1.24 -5.44 -6.75
C ASP A 33 0.11 -4.78 -6.46
N GLY A 34 1.13 -5.62 -6.29
CA GLY A 34 2.45 -5.13 -5.91
C GLY A 34 3.13 -4.27 -6.97
N ILE A 35 2.83 -4.53 -8.24
CA ILE A 35 3.40 -3.75 -9.33
C ILE A 35 2.84 -2.33 -9.32
N GLU A 36 1.53 -2.20 -9.14
CA GLU A 36 0.91 -0.89 -9.00
C GLU A 36 1.48 -0.12 -7.82
N ALA A 37 1.69 -0.82 -6.70
CA ALA A 37 2.26 -0.19 -5.51
C ALA A 37 3.65 0.36 -5.80
N LEU A 38 4.49 -0.41 -6.49
CA LEU A 38 5.83 0.05 -6.85
C LEU A 38 5.79 1.28 -7.76
N GLU A 39 4.87 1.29 -8.72
CA GLU A 39 4.72 2.42 -9.64
C GLU A 39 4.30 3.69 -8.90
N ILE A 40 3.36 3.56 -7.96
CA ILE A 40 2.92 4.71 -7.18
C ILE A 40 4.05 5.25 -6.32
N LEU A 41 4.83 4.37 -5.69
CA LEU A 41 5.93 4.78 -4.84
C LEU A 41 7.07 5.47 -5.61
N GLU A 42 7.17 5.21 -6.91
CA GLU A 42 8.13 5.94 -7.75
C GLU A 42 7.68 7.36 -8.08
N LYS A 43 6.37 7.59 -8.10
CA LYS A 43 5.80 8.87 -8.53
C LYS A 43 5.33 9.75 -7.39
N GLU A 44 4.94 9.15 -6.27
CA GLU A 44 4.34 9.86 -5.16
C GLU A 44 5.18 9.70 -3.90
N GLU A 45 5.21 10.73 -3.09
CA GLU A 45 5.84 10.65 -1.78
C GLU A 45 4.82 10.09 -0.80
N VAL A 46 5.08 8.88 -0.28
CA VAL A 46 4.15 8.16 0.59
C VAL A 46 4.77 8.02 1.97
N ASN A 47 3.97 8.22 3.01
CA ASN A 47 4.44 8.23 4.39
C ASN A 47 4.26 6.87 5.08
N LEU A 48 3.33 6.05 4.60
CA LEU A 48 3.05 4.73 5.17
C LEU A 48 2.49 3.84 4.09
N LEU A 49 2.93 2.58 4.06
CA LEU A 49 2.37 1.56 3.16
C LEU A 49 1.66 0.50 4.00
N ILE A 50 0.43 0.18 3.63
CA ILE A 50 -0.31 -0.96 4.16
C ILE A 50 -0.45 -1.93 3.00
N ILE A 51 0.08 -3.15 3.13
CA ILE A 51 0.14 -4.09 2.02
C ILE A 51 -0.26 -5.49 2.46
N ASP A 52 -1.08 -6.15 1.64
CA ASP A 52 -1.48 -7.54 1.86
C ASP A 52 -0.37 -8.48 1.41
N VAL A 53 -0.19 -9.59 2.15
CA VAL A 53 0.79 -10.61 1.83
C VAL A 53 0.39 -11.40 0.59
N MET A 54 -0.89 -11.75 0.49
CA MET A 54 -1.40 -12.67 -0.53
C MET A 54 -2.00 -11.90 -1.70
N MET A 55 -1.19 -11.64 -2.72
CA MET A 55 -1.65 -10.94 -3.91
C MET A 55 -1.15 -11.63 -5.18
N PRO A 56 -1.89 -11.52 -6.29
CA PRO A 56 -1.41 -12.00 -7.57
C PRO A 56 -0.28 -11.11 -8.12
N ARG A 57 0.41 -11.58 -9.12
CA ARG A 57 1.49 -10.92 -9.85
C ARG A 57 2.72 -10.72 -8.99
N LEU A 58 2.68 -9.89 -7.96
CA LEU A 58 3.79 -9.67 -7.06
C LEU A 58 3.23 -9.62 -5.64
N ASP A 59 3.55 -10.63 -4.84
CA ASP A 59 3.02 -10.73 -3.47
C ASP A 59 3.62 -9.67 -2.55
N GLY A 60 2.98 -9.50 -1.37
CA GLY A 60 3.36 -8.45 -0.44
C GLY A 60 4.78 -8.58 0.10
N ILE A 61 5.28 -9.79 0.29
CA ILE A 61 6.64 -10.00 0.79
C ILE A 61 7.66 -9.56 -0.26
N ARG A 62 7.48 -10.00 -1.50
CA ARG A 62 8.40 -9.63 -2.58
C ARG A 62 8.34 -8.15 -2.89
N ALA A 63 7.13 -7.57 -2.89
CA ALA A 63 6.97 -6.14 -3.09
C ALA A 63 7.71 -5.36 -2.00
N THR A 64 7.57 -5.79 -0.74
CA THR A 64 8.25 -5.15 0.38
C THR A 64 9.78 -5.18 0.21
N LEU A 65 10.32 -6.31 -0.21
CA LEU A 65 11.76 -6.42 -0.44
C LEU A 65 12.24 -5.43 -1.51
N LYS A 66 11.49 -5.33 -2.61
CA LYS A 66 11.82 -4.38 -3.67
C LYS A 66 11.72 -2.93 -3.21
N ILE A 67 10.70 -2.62 -2.44
CA ILE A 67 10.49 -1.27 -1.90
C ILE A 67 11.67 -0.88 -1.00
N ARG A 68 12.12 -1.81 -0.16
CA ARG A 68 13.21 -1.54 0.78
C ARG A 68 14.55 -1.26 0.10
N GLU A 69 14.71 -1.62 -1.17
CA GLU A 69 15.93 -1.28 -1.91
C GLU A 69 16.08 0.23 -2.10
N LYS A 70 14.97 0.97 -2.14
CA LYS A 70 14.99 2.41 -2.45
C LYS A 70 14.26 3.28 -1.46
N ASN A 71 13.53 2.69 -0.52
CA ASN A 71 12.65 3.46 0.34
C ASN A 71 12.60 2.86 1.74
N SER A 72 12.69 3.71 2.74
CA SER A 72 12.68 3.28 4.14
C SER A 72 11.37 3.62 4.86
N LEU A 73 10.29 3.89 4.12
CA LEU A 73 9.00 4.23 4.72
C LEU A 73 8.50 3.08 5.61
N PRO A 74 7.70 3.40 6.64
CA PRO A 74 7.07 2.37 7.46
C PRO A 74 6.11 1.52 6.63
N ILE A 75 6.09 0.22 6.89
CA ILE A 75 5.24 -0.74 6.17
C ILE A 75 4.50 -1.59 7.20
N ILE A 76 3.18 -1.67 7.03
CA ILE A 76 2.32 -2.59 7.79
C ILE A 76 1.89 -3.69 6.83
N ILE A 77 2.19 -4.94 7.19
CA ILE A 77 1.83 -6.09 6.38
C ILE A 77 0.59 -6.75 6.97
N LEU A 78 -0.43 -6.92 6.13
CA LEU A 78 -1.66 -7.61 6.52
C LEU A 78 -1.54 -9.07 6.12
N SER A 79 -1.88 -9.97 7.03
CA SER A 79 -1.92 -11.40 6.73
C SER A 79 -3.24 -11.98 7.21
N ALA A 80 -3.79 -12.89 6.42
CA ALA A 80 -5.03 -13.56 6.78
C ALA A 80 -4.76 -14.67 7.79
#